data_b522d78bb13c20e22510cc6354e073f5
#
_entry.id   b522d78bb13c20e22510cc6354e073f5
#
_cell.length_a   1.000
_cell.length_b   1.000
_cell.length_c   1.000
_cell.angle_alpha   90.00
_cell.angle_beta   90.00
_cell.angle_gamma   90.00
#
_symmetry.space_group_name_H-M   'P 1'
#
loop_
_entity.id
_entity.type
_entity.pdbx_description
1 polymer ?
#
loop_
_entity_poly.entity_id
_entity_poly.type
_entity_poly.pdbx_seq_one_letter_code
_entity_poly.pdbx_strand_id
1 'polypeptide(L)'
;MKKIITKSLYFLLSATFVFSQDIEKYLELVNKGRIDDVLSALPELEALYKNDPSIFYLKALVSEDAEKALIIYRDILKNYPDHKFADDVAMKIGEYLFSRGLYTQASKQFRLVPLVYSTTDHAQRATDLMVNSYLAIGYRDSAAFYIRQIRLLHPSLEFDKYGLAALIDPPKDAKLVKLDESKVSAKLKKRKPIWSGPKANPKIPKTGPSKTKDYVAQVGAFSKYKNALRIKNLLVQGGFNAEIVEVPSAGRRLHAVRIVRFYSFEDAESEGERVKKKFGLEYRVLNRPK
;
A
#
# COMPACT_ATOMS: atom_id res chain seq x y z
N MET A 1 33.66 35.54 22.63
CA MET A 1 32.80 34.35 22.72
C MET A 1 31.86 34.15 21.51
N LYS A 2 31.26 35.18 20.91
CA LYS A 2 30.31 35.05 19.75
C LYS A 2 30.94 34.47 18.47
N LYS A 3 32.24 34.67 18.19
CA LYS A 3 32.92 34.16 16.96
C LYS A 3 33.26 32.67 16.99
N ILE A 4 33.38 32.07 18.16
CA ILE A 4 33.67 30.62 18.32
C ILE A 4 32.40 29.77 18.13
N ILE A 5 31.23 30.27 18.59
CA ILE A 5 29.95 29.59 18.45
C ILE A 5 29.51 29.50 16.99
N THR A 6 29.74 30.59 16.19
CA THR A 6 29.42 30.60 14.76
C THR A 6 30.28 29.63 13.95
N LYS A 7 31.56 29.49 14.25
CA LYS A 7 32.44 28.53 13.56
C LYS A 7 32.08 27.08 13.89
N SER A 8 31.68 26.78 15.14
CA SER A 8 31.25 25.43 15.54
C SER A 8 29.91 25.06 14.91
N LEU A 9 29.01 26.02 14.73
CA LEU A 9 27.71 25.80 14.07
C LEU A 9 27.88 25.52 12.58
N TYR A 10 28.79 26.21 11.90
CA TYR A 10 29.12 25.94 10.48
C TYR A 10 29.81 24.59 10.28
N PHE A 11 30.62 24.15 11.23
CA PHE A 11 31.26 22.82 11.17
C PHE A 11 30.27 21.68 11.36
N LEU A 12 29.25 21.84 12.24
CA LEU A 12 28.16 20.88 12.41
C LEU A 12 27.23 20.83 11.19
N LEU A 13 26.99 21.96 10.52
CA LEU A 13 26.15 22.00 9.32
C LEU A 13 26.85 21.40 8.09
N SER A 14 28.17 21.52 7.99
CA SER A 14 28.94 20.93 6.89
C SER A 14 29.09 19.40 7.00
N ALA A 15 29.08 18.85 8.21
CA ALA A 15 29.16 17.41 8.42
C ALA A 15 27.91 16.65 7.88
N THR A 16 26.74 17.28 7.89
CA THR A 16 25.52 16.65 7.36
C THR A 16 25.47 16.62 5.82
N PHE A 17 26.18 17.53 5.15
CA PHE A 17 26.27 17.55 3.68
C PHE A 17 27.22 16.51 3.10
N VAL A 18 28.24 16.11 3.81
CA VAL A 18 29.23 15.10 3.35
C VAL A 18 28.59 13.70 3.31
N PHE A 19 27.67 13.40 4.21
CA PHE A 19 26.99 12.10 4.29
C PHE A 19 26.10 11.77 3.08
N SER A 20 25.48 12.81 2.48
CA SER A 20 24.60 12.60 1.33
C SER A 20 25.37 12.31 0.04
N GLN A 21 26.57 12.84 -0.11
CA GLN A 21 27.36 12.69 -1.34
C GLN A 21 28.00 11.30 -1.49
N ASP A 22 28.30 10.61 -0.40
CA ASP A 22 28.94 9.29 -0.48
C ASP A 22 27.99 8.22 -1.04
N ILE A 23 26.75 8.20 -0.62
CA ILE A 23 25.76 7.22 -1.12
C ILE A 23 25.43 7.44 -2.60
N GLU A 24 25.24 8.69 -3.02
CA GLU A 24 24.93 9.02 -4.43
C GLU A 24 26.03 8.55 -5.38
N LYS A 25 27.29 8.66 -4.98
CA LYS A 25 28.43 8.11 -5.73
C LYS A 25 28.31 6.60 -5.95
N TYR A 26 27.92 5.84 -4.93
CA TYR A 26 27.77 4.39 -5.05
C TYR A 26 26.53 3.99 -5.86
N LEU A 27 25.45 4.74 -5.76
CA LEU A 27 24.28 4.56 -6.61
C LEU A 27 24.60 4.83 -8.09
N GLU A 28 25.44 5.83 -8.36
CA GLU A 28 25.93 6.10 -9.71
C GLU A 28 26.79 4.94 -10.24
N LEU A 29 27.64 4.32 -9.39
CA LEU A 29 28.40 3.12 -9.76
C LEU A 29 27.47 1.94 -10.08
N VAL A 30 26.42 1.72 -9.28
CA VAL A 30 25.40 0.70 -9.59
C VAL A 30 24.75 0.96 -10.95
N ASN A 31 24.36 2.21 -11.22
CA ASN A 31 23.75 2.60 -12.51
C ASN A 31 24.69 2.41 -13.70
N LYS A 32 26.02 2.53 -13.49
CA LYS A 32 27.06 2.26 -14.49
C LYS A 32 27.42 0.79 -14.61
N GLY A 33 26.79 -0.10 -13.85
CA GLY A 33 27.07 -1.54 -13.84
C GLY A 33 28.39 -1.92 -13.13
N ARG A 34 28.99 -0.98 -12.39
CA ARG A 34 30.23 -1.21 -11.64
C ARG A 34 29.95 -1.82 -10.26
N ILE A 35 29.34 -2.99 -10.26
CA ILE A 35 28.87 -3.65 -9.04
C ILE A 35 30.02 -4.08 -8.15
N ASP A 36 31.14 -4.58 -8.71
CA ASP A 36 32.29 -5.04 -7.97
C ASP A 36 32.93 -3.93 -7.12
N ASP A 37 32.96 -2.69 -7.62
CA ASP A 37 33.47 -1.55 -6.86
C ASP A 37 32.60 -1.27 -5.63
N VAL A 38 31.28 -1.41 -5.78
CA VAL A 38 30.35 -1.21 -4.67
C VAL A 38 30.45 -2.34 -3.66
N LEU A 39 30.54 -3.58 -4.11
CA LEU A 39 30.72 -4.75 -3.25
C LEU A 39 32.01 -4.66 -2.44
N SER A 40 33.10 -4.16 -3.05
CA SER A 40 34.39 -3.97 -2.37
C SER A 40 34.34 -2.90 -1.28
N ALA A 41 33.54 -1.85 -1.47
CA ALA A 41 33.37 -0.74 -0.50
C ALA A 41 32.34 -1.05 0.60
N LEU A 42 31.40 -1.96 0.34
CA LEU A 42 30.24 -2.21 1.20
C LEU A 42 30.59 -2.57 2.65
N PRO A 43 31.62 -3.44 2.95
CA PRO A 43 31.98 -3.77 4.32
C PRO A 43 32.42 -2.55 5.14
N GLU A 44 33.16 -1.63 4.55
CA GLU A 44 33.61 -0.39 5.19
C GLU A 44 32.38 0.53 5.43
N LEU A 45 31.51 0.69 4.45
CA LEU A 45 30.29 1.48 4.59
C LEU A 45 29.38 0.93 5.70
N GLU A 46 29.19 -0.38 5.78
CA GLU A 46 28.40 -1.01 6.86
C GLU A 46 29.02 -0.78 8.25
N ALA A 47 30.35 -0.75 8.34
CA ALA A 47 31.07 -0.48 9.60
C ALA A 47 30.96 0.97 10.03
N LEU A 48 31.03 1.91 9.07
CA LEU A 48 30.95 3.36 9.33
C LEU A 48 29.51 3.83 9.59
N TYR A 49 28.54 3.30 8.85
CA TYR A 49 27.15 3.78 8.84
C TYR A 49 26.20 2.70 9.35
N LYS A 50 26.42 2.24 10.56
CA LYS A 50 25.58 1.23 11.21
C LYS A 50 24.11 1.69 11.28
N ASN A 51 23.21 0.83 10.80
CA ASN A 51 21.76 1.07 10.78
C ASN A 51 21.28 2.21 9.87
N ASP A 52 22.08 2.70 8.94
CA ASP A 52 21.63 3.64 7.93
C ASP A 52 20.83 2.90 6.85
N PRO A 53 19.54 3.27 6.63
CA PRO A 53 18.69 2.64 5.62
C PRO A 53 19.22 2.82 4.19
N SER A 54 20.05 3.85 3.92
CA SER A 54 20.68 4.05 2.62
C SER A 54 21.70 2.95 2.32
N ILE A 55 22.45 2.50 3.34
CA ILE A 55 23.40 1.39 3.19
C ILE A 55 22.66 0.08 3.01
N PHE A 56 21.55 -0.13 3.74
CA PHE A 56 20.70 -1.31 3.52
C PHE A 56 20.13 -1.33 2.11
N TYR A 57 19.72 -0.17 1.59
CA TYR A 57 19.23 -0.04 0.22
C TYR A 57 20.34 -0.39 -0.79
N LEU A 58 21.55 0.18 -0.64
CA LEU A 58 22.69 -0.12 -1.49
C LEU A 58 23.04 -1.61 -1.46
N LYS A 59 23.10 -2.22 -0.28
CA LYS A 59 23.34 -3.66 -0.09
C LYS A 59 22.30 -4.52 -0.83
N ALA A 60 21.03 -4.15 -0.75
CA ALA A 60 19.98 -4.85 -1.44
C ALA A 60 20.08 -4.71 -2.97
N LEU A 61 20.49 -3.54 -3.47
CA LEU A 61 20.66 -3.29 -4.90
C LEU A 61 21.74 -4.16 -5.54
N VAL A 62 22.84 -4.42 -4.82
CA VAL A 62 23.98 -5.19 -5.32
C VAL A 62 23.94 -6.67 -4.90
N SER A 63 22.86 -7.10 -4.25
CA SER A 63 22.68 -8.49 -3.85
C SER A 63 22.41 -9.38 -5.04
N GLU A 64 23.20 -10.43 -5.23
CA GLU A 64 22.96 -11.48 -6.22
C GLU A 64 21.71 -12.32 -5.91
N ASP A 65 21.34 -12.40 -4.63
CA ASP A 65 20.19 -13.15 -4.15
C ASP A 65 18.98 -12.21 -4.02
N ALA A 66 18.07 -12.30 -5.00
CA ALA A 66 16.88 -11.49 -5.05
C ALA A 66 15.92 -11.70 -3.85
N GLU A 67 15.93 -12.89 -3.21
CA GLU A 67 15.11 -13.15 -2.02
C GLU A 67 15.70 -12.47 -0.78
N LYS A 68 17.02 -12.48 -0.64
CA LYS A 68 17.71 -11.72 0.41
C LYS A 68 17.51 -10.22 0.21
N ALA A 69 17.64 -9.71 -1.01
CA ALA A 69 17.35 -8.32 -1.33
C ALA A 69 15.91 -7.94 -0.94
N LEU A 70 14.92 -8.78 -1.26
CA LEU A 70 13.53 -8.57 -0.90
C LEU A 70 13.31 -8.46 0.62
N ILE A 71 13.99 -9.27 1.41
CA ILE A 71 13.91 -9.22 2.88
C ILE A 71 14.41 -7.85 3.36
N ILE A 72 15.57 -7.40 2.87
CA ILE A 72 16.14 -6.09 3.22
C ILE A 72 15.20 -4.96 2.79
N TYR A 73 14.66 -4.98 1.58
CA TYR A 73 13.70 -3.97 1.11
C TYR A 73 12.45 -3.90 2.01
N ARG A 74 11.91 -5.04 2.42
CA ARG A 74 10.75 -5.07 3.33
C ARG A 74 11.09 -4.50 4.71
N ASP A 75 12.27 -4.78 5.22
CA ASP A 75 12.73 -4.23 6.50
C ASP A 75 12.94 -2.71 6.42
N ILE A 76 13.45 -2.19 5.31
CA ILE A 76 13.55 -0.74 5.08
C ILE A 76 12.15 -0.12 5.12
N LEU A 77 11.19 -0.59 4.32
CA LEU A 77 9.85 0.00 4.32
C LEU A 77 9.12 -0.13 5.66
N LYS A 78 9.38 -1.20 6.40
CA LYS A 78 8.79 -1.42 7.73
C LYS A 78 9.32 -0.46 8.78
N ASN A 79 10.63 -0.21 8.78
CA ASN A 79 11.31 0.54 9.82
C ASN A 79 11.53 2.01 9.44
N TYR A 80 11.67 2.30 8.15
CA TYR A 80 12.01 3.62 7.61
C TYR A 80 11.08 4.03 6.44
N PRO A 81 9.75 4.06 6.64
CA PRO A 81 8.78 4.28 5.56
C PRO A 81 8.82 5.68 4.94
N ASP A 82 9.41 6.64 5.62
CA ASP A 82 9.52 8.04 5.19
C ASP A 82 10.98 8.37 4.74
N HIS A 83 11.84 7.34 4.54
CA HIS A 83 13.19 7.54 4.04
C HIS A 83 13.22 7.96 2.57
N LYS A 84 14.25 8.71 2.15
CA LYS A 84 14.37 9.25 0.78
C LYS A 84 14.30 8.19 -0.34
N PHE A 85 14.69 6.94 -0.06
CA PHE A 85 14.62 5.82 -1.01
C PHE A 85 13.39 4.90 -0.76
N ALA A 86 12.41 5.32 0.03
CA ALA A 86 11.28 4.44 0.35
C ALA A 86 10.39 4.13 -0.86
N ASP A 87 10.26 5.06 -1.79
CA ASP A 87 9.53 4.86 -3.06
C ASP A 87 10.32 3.95 -4.02
N ASP A 88 11.65 4.12 -4.14
CA ASP A 88 12.53 3.20 -4.87
C ASP A 88 12.41 1.77 -4.32
N VAL A 89 12.48 1.62 -3.01
CA VAL A 89 12.34 0.32 -2.33
C VAL A 89 10.98 -0.29 -2.59
N ALA A 90 9.91 0.52 -2.56
CA ALA A 90 8.56 0.06 -2.88
C ALA A 90 8.47 -0.42 -4.34
N MET A 91 9.12 0.27 -5.27
CA MET A 91 9.25 -0.15 -6.67
C MET A 91 9.98 -1.49 -6.79
N LYS A 92 11.15 -1.65 -6.13
CA LYS A 92 11.93 -2.90 -6.18
C LYS A 92 11.15 -4.11 -5.66
N ILE A 93 10.38 -3.95 -4.58
CA ILE A 93 9.48 -5.01 -4.08
C ILE A 93 8.42 -5.34 -5.12
N GLY A 94 7.80 -4.34 -5.74
CA GLY A 94 6.80 -4.53 -6.80
C GLY A 94 7.37 -5.25 -8.02
N GLU A 95 8.55 -4.85 -8.48
CA GLU A 95 9.27 -5.44 -9.61
C GLU A 95 9.62 -6.91 -9.35
N TYR A 96 10.11 -7.24 -8.16
CA TYR A 96 10.36 -8.63 -7.75
C TYR A 96 9.06 -9.46 -7.81
N LEU A 97 7.99 -8.98 -7.22
CA LEU A 97 6.71 -9.68 -7.21
C LEU A 97 6.16 -9.89 -8.63
N PHE A 98 6.32 -8.88 -9.48
CA PHE A 98 5.89 -8.92 -10.88
C PHE A 98 6.69 -9.97 -11.68
N SER A 99 8.02 -9.98 -11.54
CA SER A 99 8.90 -10.94 -12.22
C SER A 99 8.62 -12.39 -11.81
N ARG A 100 8.13 -12.59 -10.58
CA ARG A 100 7.70 -13.92 -10.07
C ARG A 100 6.27 -14.30 -10.48
N GLY A 101 5.58 -13.48 -11.28
CA GLY A 101 4.19 -13.73 -11.68
C GLY A 101 3.17 -13.51 -10.55
N LEU A 102 3.56 -12.92 -9.43
CA LEU A 102 2.70 -12.67 -8.28
C LEU A 102 1.88 -11.38 -8.48
N TYR A 103 1.18 -11.31 -9.61
CA TYR A 103 0.52 -10.08 -10.10
C TYR A 103 -0.48 -9.47 -9.11
N THR A 104 -1.20 -10.28 -8.35
CA THR A 104 -2.10 -9.76 -7.29
C THR A 104 -1.34 -9.00 -6.21
N GLN A 105 -0.15 -9.46 -5.83
CA GLN A 105 0.68 -8.79 -4.84
C GLN A 105 1.42 -7.60 -5.45
N ALA A 106 1.94 -7.77 -6.67
CA ALA A 106 2.61 -6.73 -7.43
C ALA A 106 1.69 -5.52 -7.65
N SER A 107 0.44 -5.72 -8.09
CA SER A 107 -0.52 -4.62 -8.29
C SER A 107 -0.80 -3.85 -7.00
N LYS A 108 -0.88 -4.55 -5.86
CA LYS A 108 -1.04 -3.92 -4.54
C LYS A 108 0.19 -3.11 -4.14
N GLN A 109 1.38 -3.59 -4.47
CA GLN A 109 2.63 -2.90 -4.16
C GLN A 109 2.81 -1.66 -5.04
N PHE A 110 2.67 -1.81 -6.36
CA PHE A 110 2.83 -0.70 -7.29
C PHE A 110 1.84 0.45 -7.07
N ARG A 111 0.58 0.16 -6.75
CA ARG A 111 -0.40 1.22 -6.48
C ARG A 111 -0.03 2.11 -5.29
N LEU A 112 0.74 1.57 -4.31
CA LEU A 112 1.16 2.35 -3.15
C LEU A 112 2.13 3.46 -3.54
N VAL A 113 2.95 3.26 -4.58
CA VAL A 113 3.97 4.22 -4.99
C VAL A 113 3.33 5.57 -5.32
N PRO A 114 2.44 5.72 -6.31
CA PRO A 114 1.84 7.02 -6.62
C PRO A 114 0.82 7.50 -5.57
N LEU A 115 0.25 6.60 -4.75
CA LEU A 115 -0.74 6.99 -3.74
C LEU A 115 -0.12 7.43 -2.40
N VAL A 116 1.10 7.00 -2.10
CA VAL A 116 1.77 7.26 -0.81
C VAL A 116 2.89 8.27 -0.95
N TYR A 117 3.66 8.19 -2.03
CA TYR A 117 4.82 9.04 -2.30
C TYR A 117 4.47 10.08 -3.36
N SER A 118 3.94 11.22 -2.91
CA SER A 118 3.38 12.27 -3.82
C SER A 118 4.41 12.93 -4.74
N THR A 119 5.70 12.88 -4.38
CA THR A 119 6.81 13.50 -5.12
C THR A 119 7.70 12.48 -5.83
N THR A 120 7.23 11.24 -5.95
CA THR A 120 8.00 10.16 -6.57
C THR A 120 8.15 10.35 -8.08
N ASP A 121 9.36 10.14 -8.59
CA ASP A 121 9.62 10.08 -10.03
C ASP A 121 9.12 8.76 -10.66
N HIS A 122 8.77 7.78 -9.83
CA HIS A 122 8.27 6.48 -10.26
C HIS A 122 6.77 6.44 -10.57
N ALA A 123 6.04 7.55 -10.41
CA ALA A 123 4.57 7.56 -10.51
C ALA A 123 4.05 6.94 -11.81
N GLN A 124 4.62 7.29 -12.98
CA GLN A 124 4.21 6.73 -14.26
C GLN A 124 4.53 5.23 -14.36
N ARG A 125 5.78 4.85 -14.07
CA ARG A 125 6.23 3.45 -14.15
C ARG A 125 5.46 2.55 -13.19
N ALA A 126 5.23 3.01 -11.96
CA ALA A 126 4.43 2.28 -10.97
C ALA A 126 2.99 2.08 -11.43
N THR A 127 2.39 3.12 -12.04
CA THR A 127 1.05 3.04 -12.61
C THR A 127 1.00 2.06 -13.77
N ASP A 128 1.97 2.07 -14.68
CA ASP A 128 2.08 1.13 -15.80
C ASP A 128 2.12 -0.33 -15.33
N LEU A 129 3.00 -0.61 -14.37
CA LEU A 129 3.18 -1.96 -13.83
C LEU A 129 1.98 -2.41 -12.98
N MET A 130 1.33 -1.49 -12.26
CA MET A 130 0.08 -1.75 -11.56
C MET A 130 -1.02 -2.17 -12.54
N VAL A 131 -1.21 -1.40 -13.61
CA VAL A 131 -2.23 -1.70 -14.63
C VAL A 131 -1.93 -3.03 -15.30
N ASN A 132 -0.69 -3.25 -15.75
CA ASN A 132 -0.28 -4.52 -16.36
C ASN A 132 -0.52 -5.70 -15.42
N SER A 133 -0.24 -5.55 -14.12
CA SER A 133 -0.50 -6.58 -13.12
C SER A 133 -2.00 -6.89 -13.00
N TYR A 134 -2.87 -5.86 -12.96
CA TYR A 134 -4.33 -6.07 -12.92
C TYR A 134 -4.85 -6.69 -14.21
N LEU A 135 -4.35 -6.25 -15.37
CA LEU A 135 -4.76 -6.82 -16.67
C LEU A 135 -4.35 -8.28 -16.81
N ALA A 136 -3.14 -8.65 -16.35
CA ALA A 136 -2.66 -10.03 -16.36
C ALA A 136 -3.56 -11.00 -15.57
N ILE A 137 -4.26 -10.51 -14.54
CA ILE A 137 -5.21 -11.32 -13.75
C ILE A 137 -6.67 -11.05 -14.11
N GLY A 138 -6.94 -10.28 -15.18
CA GLY A 138 -8.28 -10.00 -15.70
C GLY A 138 -9.07 -8.95 -14.90
N TYR A 139 -8.44 -8.18 -14.02
CA TYR A 139 -9.09 -7.21 -13.11
C TYR A 139 -9.11 -5.79 -13.69
N ARG A 140 -9.73 -5.65 -14.89
CA ARG A 140 -9.84 -4.38 -15.62
C ARG A 140 -10.53 -3.27 -14.81
N ASP A 141 -11.59 -3.60 -14.08
CA ASP A 141 -12.33 -2.64 -13.25
C ASP A 141 -11.49 -2.09 -12.10
N SER A 142 -10.67 -2.96 -11.48
CA SER A 142 -9.71 -2.55 -10.44
C SER A 142 -8.64 -1.64 -11.01
N ALA A 143 -8.10 -1.94 -12.18
CA ALA A 143 -7.15 -1.07 -12.87
C ALA A 143 -7.73 0.32 -13.11
N ALA A 144 -8.94 0.39 -13.71
CA ALA A 144 -9.63 1.65 -13.97
C ALA A 144 -9.95 2.43 -12.69
N PHE A 145 -10.35 1.72 -11.62
CA PHE A 145 -10.59 2.34 -10.32
C PHE A 145 -9.34 3.04 -9.77
N TYR A 146 -8.19 2.36 -9.75
CA TYR A 146 -6.96 2.95 -9.22
C TYR A 146 -6.38 4.03 -10.15
N ILE A 147 -6.54 3.92 -11.46
CA ILE A 147 -6.20 4.99 -12.40
C ILE A 147 -6.97 6.27 -12.03
N ARG A 148 -8.28 6.21 -11.77
CA ARG A 148 -9.05 7.39 -11.35
C ARG A 148 -8.49 8.03 -10.07
N GLN A 149 -8.07 7.23 -9.09
CA GLN A 149 -7.48 7.76 -7.86
C GLN A 149 -6.11 8.41 -8.12
N ILE A 150 -5.25 7.74 -8.89
CA ILE A 150 -3.92 8.24 -9.22
C ILE A 150 -4.00 9.51 -10.06
N ARG A 151 -4.95 9.59 -11.02
CA ARG A 151 -5.16 10.78 -11.87
C ARG A 151 -5.51 12.04 -11.06
N LEU A 152 -6.19 11.89 -9.92
CA LEU A 152 -6.46 13.02 -9.02
C LEU A 152 -5.22 13.57 -8.35
N LEU A 153 -4.22 12.72 -8.08
CA LEU A 153 -2.96 13.10 -7.43
C LEU A 153 -1.87 13.48 -8.43
N HIS A 154 -1.87 12.85 -9.59
CA HIS A 154 -0.87 12.98 -10.65
C HIS A 154 -1.56 13.21 -12.01
N PRO A 155 -2.17 14.39 -12.24
CA PRO A 155 -2.93 14.65 -13.47
C PRO A 155 -2.09 14.69 -14.75
N SER A 156 -0.77 14.85 -14.63
CA SER A 156 0.18 14.91 -15.75
C SER A 156 0.58 13.53 -16.29
N LEU A 157 0.19 12.42 -15.64
CA LEU A 157 0.52 11.08 -16.12
C LEU A 157 -0.31 10.68 -17.33
N GLU A 158 0.24 9.77 -18.13
CA GLU A 158 -0.41 9.22 -19.32
C GLU A 158 -1.29 8.02 -18.94
N PHE A 159 -2.61 8.13 -19.16
CA PHE A 159 -3.57 7.08 -18.82
C PHE A 159 -4.26 6.44 -20.04
N ASP A 160 -4.26 7.10 -21.19
CA ASP A 160 -5.02 6.68 -22.39
C ASP A 160 -4.46 5.42 -23.05
N LYS A 161 -3.18 5.16 -22.86
CA LYS A 161 -2.46 4.01 -23.45
C LYS A 161 -2.94 2.63 -22.97
N TYR A 162 -3.75 2.55 -21.90
CA TYR A 162 -4.17 1.27 -21.34
C TYR A 162 -5.43 0.68 -21.96
N GLY A 163 -6.10 1.39 -22.86
CA GLY A 163 -7.35 0.92 -23.47
C GLY A 163 -8.49 0.75 -22.46
N LEU A 164 -8.49 1.54 -21.39
CA LEU A 164 -9.48 1.51 -20.31
C LEU A 164 -10.35 2.77 -20.27
N ALA A 165 -10.30 3.63 -21.29
CA ALA A 165 -10.97 4.93 -21.30
C ALA A 165 -12.46 4.84 -20.94
N ALA A 166 -13.20 3.90 -21.51
CA ALA A 166 -14.61 3.70 -21.20
C ALA A 166 -14.91 3.28 -19.74
N LEU A 167 -13.92 2.67 -19.06
CA LEU A 167 -14.03 2.28 -17.64
C LEU A 167 -13.54 3.41 -16.72
N ILE A 168 -12.59 4.23 -17.19
CA ILE A 168 -12.06 5.37 -16.44
C ILE A 168 -13.07 6.51 -16.44
N ASP A 169 -13.58 6.86 -17.61
CA ASP A 169 -14.58 7.91 -17.83
C ASP A 169 -15.80 7.33 -18.57
N PRO A 170 -16.71 6.67 -17.86
CA PRO A 170 -17.91 6.13 -18.49
C PRO A 170 -18.74 7.28 -19.10
N PRO A 171 -19.31 7.09 -20.29
CA PRO A 171 -20.14 8.11 -20.93
C PRO A 171 -21.28 8.54 -19.99
N LYS A 172 -21.54 9.86 -19.91
CA LYS A 172 -22.57 10.44 -19.02
C LYS A 172 -23.97 9.89 -19.28
N ASP A 173 -24.22 9.38 -20.49
CA ASP A 173 -25.48 8.81 -20.93
C ASP A 173 -25.57 7.28 -20.82
N ALA A 174 -24.64 6.65 -20.10
CA ALA A 174 -24.71 5.23 -19.82
C ALA A 174 -25.98 4.95 -19.00
N LYS A 175 -27.11 4.63 -19.70
CA LYS A 175 -28.32 4.14 -19.05
C LYS A 175 -27.96 2.89 -18.28
N LEU A 176 -28.17 2.93 -16.97
CA LEU A 176 -28.15 1.73 -16.14
C LEU A 176 -29.23 0.78 -16.67
N VAL A 177 -28.81 -0.18 -17.48
CA VAL A 177 -29.69 -1.29 -17.86
C VAL A 177 -29.90 -2.09 -16.59
N LYS A 178 -31.09 -2.10 -16.03
CA LYS A 178 -31.47 -3.02 -14.95
C LYS A 178 -31.17 -4.43 -15.48
N LEU A 179 -30.10 -5.02 -15.00
CA LEU A 179 -29.81 -6.43 -15.27
C LEU A 179 -30.94 -7.24 -14.65
N ASP A 180 -31.58 -8.05 -15.49
CA ASP A 180 -32.59 -8.99 -15.07
C ASP A 180 -31.98 -9.96 -14.06
N GLU A 181 -32.38 -9.87 -12.80
CA GLU A 181 -31.81 -10.64 -11.69
C GLU A 181 -31.87 -12.15 -11.95
N SER A 182 -32.87 -12.60 -12.72
CA SER A 182 -33.04 -14.00 -13.10
C SER A 182 -31.90 -14.48 -14.03
N LYS A 183 -31.45 -13.62 -14.96
CA LYS A 183 -30.37 -13.92 -15.90
C LYS A 183 -28.99 -13.85 -15.22
N VAL A 184 -28.82 -12.96 -14.24
CA VAL A 184 -27.59 -12.86 -13.43
C VAL A 184 -27.45 -14.08 -12.54
N SER A 185 -28.53 -14.45 -11.85
CA SER A 185 -28.56 -15.63 -10.97
C SER A 185 -28.30 -16.93 -11.71
N ALA A 186 -28.86 -17.10 -12.93
CA ALA A 186 -28.60 -18.25 -13.77
C ALA A 186 -27.13 -18.33 -14.27
N LYS A 187 -26.51 -17.19 -14.54
CA LYS A 187 -25.09 -17.12 -14.98
C LYS A 187 -24.11 -17.35 -13.82
N LEU A 188 -24.45 -16.91 -12.60
CA LEU A 188 -23.67 -17.14 -11.40
C LEU A 188 -23.72 -18.62 -10.96
N LYS A 189 -24.86 -19.28 -11.04
CA LYS A 189 -25.00 -20.71 -10.75
C LYS A 189 -24.19 -21.63 -11.68
N LYS A 190 -23.86 -21.20 -12.88
CA LYS A 190 -23.04 -21.95 -13.85
C LYS A 190 -21.52 -21.76 -13.69
N ARG A 191 -21.07 -20.80 -12.88
CA ARG A 191 -19.63 -20.64 -12.57
C ARG A 191 -19.27 -21.55 -11.40
N LYS A 192 -18.54 -22.63 -11.67
CA LYS A 192 -17.84 -23.36 -10.60
C LYS A 192 -16.92 -22.38 -9.89
N PRO A 193 -16.89 -22.34 -8.53
CA PRO A 193 -15.95 -21.48 -7.81
C PRO A 193 -14.53 -21.87 -8.18
N ILE A 194 -13.78 -20.91 -8.73
CA ILE A 194 -12.38 -21.11 -9.19
C ILE A 194 -11.43 -21.20 -7.99
N TRP A 195 -11.93 -20.95 -6.79
CA TRP A 195 -11.12 -21.01 -5.58
C TRP A 195 -11.94 -21.53 -4.39
N SER A 196 -11.56 -22.68 -3.87
CA SER A 196 -11.95 -23.12 -2.54
C SER A 196 -11.01 -22.47 -1.53
N GLY A 197 -11.32 -21.24 -1.14
CA GLY A 197 -10.63 -20.57 -0.02
C GLY A 197 -10.72 -21.36 1.28
N PRO A 198 -9.89 -21.03 2.28
CA PRO A 198 -9.94 -21.68 3.59
C PRO A 198 -11.37 -21.64 4.11
N LYS A 199 -11.81 -22.76 4.67
CA LYS A 199 -13.18 -23.00 5.17
C LYS A 199 -13.65 -21.79 5.97
N ALA A 200 -14.88 -21.38 5.68
CA ALA A 200 -15.57 -20.26 6.29
C ALA A 200 -15.31 -20.16 7.80
N ASN A 201 -15.04 -18.95 8.26
CA ASN A 201 -15.06 -18.59 9.68
C ASN A 201 -16.32 -19.18 10.34
N PRO A 202 -16.24 -19.62 11.61
CA PRO A 202 -17.40 -20.10 12.31
C PRO A 202 -18.53 -19.07 12.19
N LYS A 203 -19.71 -19.52 11.76
CA LYS A 203 -20.92 -18.70 11.62
C LYS A 203 -21.17 -18.02 12.96
N ILE A 204 -20.95 -16.71 13.03
CA ILE A 204 -21.49 -15.91 14.14
C ILE A 204 -23.02 -16.02 14.04
N PRO A 205 -23.71 -16.42 15.12
CA PRO A 205 -25.17 -16.48 15.10
C PRO A 205 -25.72 -15.10 14.67
N LYS A 206 -26.60 -15.09 13.68
CA LYS A 206 -27.35 -13.90 13.31
C LYS A 206 -28.35 -13.61 14.45
N THR A 207 -27.88 -12.88 15.45
CA THR A 207 -28.76 -12.35 16.49
C THR A 207 -29.49 -11.15 15.90
N GLY A 208 -30.82 -11.09 16.08
CA GLY A 208 -31.63 -9.95 15.65
C GLY A 208 -31.15 -8.61 16.23
N PRO A 209 -31.77 -7.48 15.86
CA PRO A 209 -31.29 -6.16 16.23
C PRO A 209 -31.07 -6.03 17.73
N SER A 210 -29.85 -5.69 18.12
CA SER A 210 -29.49 -5.49 19.53
C SER A 210 -30.06 -4.17 20.03
N LYS A 211 -30.46 -4.14 21.32
CA LYS A 211 -30.85 -2.87 22.00
C LYS A 211 -29.66 -1.92 22.18
N THR A 212 -28.43 -2.41 22.00
CA THR A 212 -27.17 -1.66 22.11
C THR A 212 -26.45 -1.67 20.74
N LYS A 213 -25.67 -0.62 20.46
CA LYS A 213 -24.88 -0.50 19.22
C LYS A 213 -23.62 -1.35 19.32
N ASP A 214 -23.75 -2.67 19.25
CA ASP A 214 -22.69 -3.61 19.57
C ASP A 214 -21.85 -4.06 18.37
N TYR A 215 -22.27 -3.75 17.14
CA TYR A 215 -21.57 -4.17 15.93
C TYR A 215 -20.68 -3.05 15.37
N VAL A 216 -19.52 -3.45 14.86
CA VAL A 216 -18.57 -2.56 14.18
C VAL A 216 -18.02 -3.26 12.93
N ALA A 217 -17.74 -2.50 11.87
CA ALA A 217 -16.99 -3.00 10.72
C ALA A 217 -15.52 -2.59 10.84
N GLN A 218 -14.64 -3.54 11.16
CA GLN A 218 -13.20 -3.32 11.25
C GLN A 218 -12.55 -3.44 9.87
N VAL A 219 -11.89 -2.36 9.44
CA VAL A 219 -11.29 -2.24 8.11
C VAL A 219 -9.80 -2.63 8.12
N GLY A 220 -9.16 -2.55 9.27
CA GLY A 220 -7.77 -2.95 9.42
C GLY A 220 -7.28 -2.84 10.85
N ALA A 221 -6.12 -3.43 11.14
CA ALA A 221 -5.41 -3.28 12.40
C ALA A 221 -3.92 -3.11 12.12
N PHE A 222 -3.33 -2.06 12.67
CA PHE A 222 -1.98 -1.58 12.32
C PHE A 222 -1.10 -1.51 13.56
N SER A 223 0.17 -1.87 13.41
CA SER A 223 1.15 -1.76 14.49
C SER A 223 1.56 -0.31 14.77
N LYS A 224 1.50 0.55 13.76
CA LYS A 224 1.81 1.99 13.90
C LYS A 224 0.52 2.82 13.86
N TYR A 225 0.35 3.71 14.84
CA TYR A 225 -0.80 4.63 14.94
C TYR A 225 -0.95 5.51 13.68
N LYS A 226 0.16 6.00 13.11
CA LYS A 226 0.17 6.83 11.88
C LYS A 226 -0.54 6.14 10.70
N ASN A 227 -0.37 4.82 10.55
CA ASN A 227 -1.02 4.06 9.49
C ASN A 227 -2.54 3.91 9.73
N ALA A 228 -2.93 3.66 10.98
CA ALA A 228 -4.33 3.64 11.36
C ALA A 228 -4.99 5.01 11.14
N LEU A 229 -4.29 6.09 11.49
CA LEU A 229 -4.77 7.47 11.32
C LEU A 229 -5.00 7.81 9.83
N ARG A 230 -4.12 7.37 8.94
CA ARG A 230 -4.28 7.56 7.49
C ARG A 230 -5.56 6.89 6.99
N ILE A 231 -5.79 5.63 7.34
CA ILE A 231 -7.01 4.90 6.94
C ILE A 231 -8.26 5.53 7.58
N LYS A 232 -8.20 5.92 8.85
CA LYS A 232 -9.30 6.66 9.49
C LYS A 232 -9.63 7.93 8.72
N ASN A 233 -8.63 8.76 8.38
CA ASN A 233 -8.84 10.02 7.67
C ASN A 233 -9.44 9.78 6.28
N LEU A 234 -8.96 8.77 5.55
CA LEU A 234 -9.53 8.35 4.26
C LEU A 234 -11.01 7.99 4.37
N LEU A 235 -11.38 7.24 5.40
CA LEU A 235 -12.76 6.86 5.67
C LEU A 235 -13.63 8.06 6.02
N VAL A 236 -13.14 8.94 6.90
CA VAL A 236 -13.85 10.17 7.32
C VAL A 236 -14.08 11.10 6.12
N GLN A 237 -13.08 11.33 5.27
CA GLN A 237 -13.23 12.08 4.02
C GLN A 237 -14.23 11.43 3.07
N GLY A 238 -14.35 10.12 3.12
CA GLY A 238 -15.36 9.37 2.38
C GLY A 238 -16.76 9.40 2.97
N GLY A 239 -16.97 10.10 4.08
CA GLY A 239 -18.27 10.21 4.75
C GLY A 239 -18.60 9.07 5.72
N PHE A 240 -17.58 8.27 6.11
CA PHE A 240 -17.76 7.18 7.09
C PHE A 240 -17.37 7.64 8.49
N ASN A 241 -18.13 7.20 9.49
CA ASN A 241 -17.80 7.47 10.89
C ASN A 241 -16.81 6.43 11.40
N ALA A 242 -15.50 6.77 11.39
CA ALA A 242 -14.42 5.86 11.73
C ALA A 242 -13.69 6.27 13.01
N GLU A 243 -13.35 5.27 13.84
CA GLU A 243 -12.53 5.44 15.04
C GLU A 243 -11.29 4.53 15.01
N ILE A 244 -10.27 4.87 15.81
CA ILE A 244 -9.13 4.01 16.06
C ILE A 244 -9.25 3.50 17.49
N VAL A 245 -9.15 2.18 17.66
CA VAL A 245 -9.20 1.51 18.96
C VAL A 245 -7.97 0.64 19.12
N GLU A 246 -7.33 0.67 20.29
CA GLU A 246 -6.26 -0.28 20.59
C GLU A 246 -6.84 -1.65 20.88
N VAL A 247 -6.29 -2.65 20.21
CA VAL A 247 -6.69 -4.06 20.37
C VAL A 247 -5.47 -4.93 20.66
N PRO A 248 -5.55 -5.85 21.61
CA PRO A 248 -4.46 -6.79 21.87
C PRO A 248 -4.40 -7.84 20.73
N SER A 249 -3.20 -8.17 20.29
CA SER A 249 -2.96 -9.21 19.29
C SER A 249 -1.60 -9.86 19.53
N ALA A 250 -1.58 -11.14 19.89
CA ALA A 250 -0.36 -11.94 20.09
C ALA A 250 0.73 -11.22 20.91
N GLY A 251 0.35 -10.66 22.07
CA GLY A 251 1.28 -9.94 22.97
C GLY A 251 1.69 -8.52 22.53
N ARG A 252 1.11 -8.01 21.44
CA ARG A 252 1.32 -6.65 20.95
C ARG A 252 0.01 -5.87 20.95
N ARG A 253 0.08 -4.53 21.03
CA ARG A 253 -1.07 -3.65 20.83
C ARG A 253 -1.10 -3.21 19.37
N LEU A 254 -2.27 -3.36 18.73
CA LEU A 254 -2.53 -2.89 17.39
C LEU A 254 -3.57 -1.78 17.41
N HIS A 255 -3.49 -0.86 16.47
CA HIS A 255 -4.45 0.22 16.25
C HIS A 255 -5.46 -0.23 15.20
N ALA A 256 -6.62 -0.68 15.65
CA ALA A 256 -7.70 -1.13 14.76
C ALA A 256 -8.54 0.06 14.30
N VAL A 257 -8.75 0.18 13.00
CA VAL A 257 -9.66 1.17 12.40
C VAL A 257 -11.01 0.52 12.21
N ARG A 258 -12.05 1.11 12.80
CA ARG A 258 -13.41 0.60 12.83
C ARG A 258 -14.39 1.67 12.37
N ILE A 259 -15.35 1.25 11.57
CA ILE A 259 -16.55 2.04 11.32
C ILE A 259 -17.54 1.67 12.41
N VAL A 260 -18.07 2.69 13.08
CA VAL A 260 -18.67 2.47 14.36
C VAL A 260 -20.17 2.59 14.39
N ARG A 261 -20.68 1.74 15.19
CA ARG A 261 -21.88 1.66 16.04
C ARG A 261 -23.14 1.37 15.27
N PHE A 262 -23.28 0.09 14.96
CA PHE A 262 -24.47 -0.45 14.32
C PHE A 262 -25.28 -1.29 15.33
N TYR A 263 -26.58 -1.27 15.18
CA TYR A 263 -27.51 -2.05 16.00
C TYR A 263 -27.65 -3.50 15.51
N SER A 264 -27.32 -3.76 14.23
CA SER A 264 -27.40 -5.10 13.64
C SER A 264 -26.10 -5.48 12.94
N PHE A 265 -25.91 -6.78 12.74
CA PHE A 265 -24.82 -7.31 11.92
C PHE A 265 -24.97 -6.86 10.47
N GLU A 266 -26.19 -6.88 9.95
CA GLU A 266 -26.53 -6.53 8.58
C GLU A 266 -26.18 -5.06 8.25
N ASP A 267 -26.44 -4.14 9.19
CA ASP A 267 -26.08 -2.72 9.02
C ASP A 267 -24.56 -2.55 8.97
N ALA A 268 -23.81 -3.23 9.85
CA ALA A 268 -22.36 -3.18 9.86
C ALA A 268 -21.76 -3.82 8.60
N GLU A 269 -22.36 -4.91 8.11
CA GLU A 269 -21.94 -5.57 6.87
C GLU A 269 -22.19 -4.69 5.65
N SER A 270 -23.38 -4.07 5.57
CA SER A 270 -23.75 -3.13 4.50
C SER A 270 -22.77 -1.96 4.42
N GLU A 271 -22.42 -1.38 5.57
CA GLU A 271 -21.47 -0.27 5.61
C GLU A 271 -20.04 -0.72 5.28
N GLY A 272 -19.64 -1.93 5.69
CA GLY A 272 -18.37 -2.55 5.29
C GLY A 272 -18.30 -2.79 3.77
N GLU A 273 -19.38 -3.28 3.14
CA GLU A 273 -19.46 -3.42 1.68
C GLU A 273 -19.36 -2.06 0.97
N ARG A 274 -19.96 -1.00 1.51
CA ARG A 274 -19.83 0.36 0.97
C ARG A 274 -18.37 0.82 1.00
N VAL A 275 -17.64 0.55 2.07
CA VAL A 275 -16.19 0.85 2.18
C VAL A 275 -15.39 0.03 1.17
N LYS A 276 -15.66 -1.26 1.08
CA LYS A 276 -15.01 -2.14 0.11
C LYS A 276 -15.24 -1.66 -1.32
N LYS A 277 -16.47 -1.30 -1.64
CA LYS A 277 -16.84 -0.77 -2.97
C LYS A 277 -16.18 0.58 -3.26
N LYS A 278 -16.09 1.47 -2.24
CA LYS A 278 -15.58 2.84 -2.43
C LYS A 278 -14.05 2.92 -2.41
N PHE A 279 -13.41 2.13 -1.54
CA PHE A 279 -11.97 2.23 -1.28
C PHE A 279 -11.17 0.95 -1.57
N GLY A 280 -11.84 -0.16 -1.92
CA GLY A 280 -11.20 -1.46 -2.11
C GLY A 280 -10.61 -2.04 -0.83
N LEU A 281 -11.03 -1.56 0.33
CA LEU A 281 -10.55 -2.03 1.63
C LEU A 281 -11.38 -3.22 2.08
N GLU A 282 -10.71 -4.29 2.49
CA GLU A 282 -11.38 -5.44 3.11
C GLU A 282 -11.86 -5.06 4.51
N TYR A 283 -12.94 -5.69 4.96
CA TYR A 283 -13.50 -5.44 6.27
C TYR A 283 -13.90 -6.76 6.96
N ARG A 284 -14.10 -6.67 8.26
CA ARG A 284 -14.65 -7.74 9.10
C ARG A 284 -15.65 -7.15 10.08
N VAL A 285 -16.87 -7.70 10.09
CA VAL A 285 -17.86 -7.33 11.10
C VAL A 285 -17.51 -8.02 12.42
N LEU A 286 -17.47 -7.26 13.49
CA LEU A 286 -17.21 -7.73 14.83
C LEU A 286 -18.35 -7.31 15.74
N ASN A 287 -18.75 -8.24 16.63
CA ASN A 287 -19.55 -7.89 17.79
C ASN A 287 -18.61 -7.28 18.83
N ARG A 288 -18.90 -6.08 19.30
CA ARG A 288 -18.09 -5.36 20.25
C ARG A 288 -18.16 -6.10 21.60
N PRO A 289 -17.07 -6.62 22.14
CA PRO A 289 -17.08 -7.13 23.49
C PRO A 289 -17.39 -5.95 24.42
N LYS A 290 -18.28 -6.20 25.37
CA LYS A 290 -18.61 -5.25 26.45
C LYS A 290 -17.40 -4.87 27.27
#